data_23bc1c37872efe85ea1206ae3fdaed00
#
_entry.id   23bc1c37872efe85ea1206ae3fdaed00
#
_cell.length_a   1.000
_cell.length_b   1.000
_cell.length_c   1.000
_cell.angle_alpha   90.00
_cell.angle_beta   90.00
_cell.angle_gamma   90.00
#
_symmetry.space_group_name_H-M   'P 1'
#
loop_
_entity.id
_entity.type
_entity.pdbx_description
1 polymer ?
#
loop_
_entity_poly.entity_id
_entity_poly.type
_entity_poly.pdbx_seq_one_letter_code
_entity_poly.pdbx_strand_id
1 'polypeptide(L)'
;VITRGKQTDLYNFALSFFNLFPKMTLGADFLLKTLVIPNDSRLHPILNYITEHIHEDLNMEQIASQYNLSVRNLSRLFNTSGIHFSSYVNHLRITRAIELLTDGDNTVQEVAYKVGFNTPNNFNRVFKQVTGKSPKTYIKGI
;
A
#
# COMPACT_ATOMS: atom_id res chain seq x y z
N VAL A 1 -9.93 20.84 -14.42
CA VAL A 1 -8.72 20.85 -15.26
C VAL A 1 -7.51 20.58 -14.39
N ILE A 2 -6.83 19.48 -14.67
CA ILE A 2 -5.58 19.14 -13.98
C ILE A 2 -4.49 20.08 -14.51
N THR A 3 -3.89 20.87 -13.64
CA THR A 3 -2.78 21.75 -14.03
C THR A 3 -1.55 20.90 -14.41
N ARG A 4 -0.71 21.42 -15.32
CA ARG A 4 0.48 20.72 -15.84
C ARG A 4 1.43 20.22 -14.75
N GLY A 5 1.56 20.95 -13.63
CA GLY A 5 2.34 20.56 -12.46
C GLY A 5 1.75 19.38 -11.70
N LYS A 6 0.44 19.32 -11.50
CA LYS A 6 -0.25 18.19 -10.86
C LYS A 6 -0.16 16.91 -11.68
N GLN A 7 -0.18 17.01 -13.00
CA GLN A 7 -0.06 15.85 -13.89
C GLN A 7 1.35 15.26 -13.86
N THR A 8 2.38 16.09 -13.72
CA THR A 8 3.78 15.64 -13.57
C THR A 8 4.02 14.97 -12.22
N ASP A 9 3.47 15.52 -11.14
CA ASP A 9 3.56 14.94 -9.79
C ASP A 9 2.88 13.56 -9.73
N LEU A 10 1.74 13.43 -10.40
CA LEU A 10 0.99 12.22 -10.59
C LEU A 10 1.80 11.14 -11.30
N TYR A 11 2.42 11.52 -12.40
CA TYR A 11 3.26 10.64 -13.22
C TYR A 11 4.49 10.18 -12.42
N ASN A 12 5.16 11.09 -11.72
CA ASN A 12 6.31 10.77 -10.88
C ASN A 12 5.94 9.87 -9.70
N PHE A 13 4.77 10.09 -9.08
CA PHE A 13 4.26 9.22 -8.03
C PHE A 13 4.01 7.80 -8.57
N ALA A 14 3.35 7.67 -9.71
CA ALA A 14 3.09 6.39 -10.34
C ALA A 14 4.40 5.67 -10.74
N LEU A 15 5.37 6.38 -11.30
CA LEU A 15 6.69 5.82 -11.62
C LEU A 15 7.44 5.35 -10.38
N SER A 16 7.41 6.12 -9.29
CA SER A 16 8.02 5.74 -8.01
C SER A 16 7.39 4.46 -7.46
N PHE A 17 6.07 4.34 -7.56
CA PHE A 17 5.33 3.15 -7.16
C PHE A 17 5.74 1.92 -8.00
N PHE A 18 5.80 2.04 -9.32
CA PHE A 18 6.23 0.96 -10.21
C PHE A 18 7.70 0.57 -10.00
N ASN A 19 8.57 1.52 -9.71
CA ASN A 19 9.98 1.25 -9.43
C ASN A 19 10.18 0.47 -8.12
N LEU A 20 9.30 0.67 -7.13
CA LEU A 20 9.31 -0.10 -5.89
C LEU A 20 8.90 -1.56 -6.10
N PHE A 21 8.13 -1.86 -7.14
CA PHE A 21 7.56 -3.19 -7.40
C PHE A 21 7.79 -3.67 -8.84
N PRO A 22 9.06 -3.82 -9.28
CA PRO A 22 9.38 -4.05 -10.71
C PRO A 22 8.92 -5.41 -11.26
N LYS A 23 8.58 -6.35 -10.39
CA LYS A 23 8.19 -7.73 -10.80
C LYS A 23 6.69 -8.00 -10.71
N MET A 24 5.88 -6.98 -10.51
CA MET A 24 4.43 -7.16 -10.34
C MET A 24 3.73 -7.50 -11.66
N THR A 25 3.12 -8.68 -11.70
CA THR A 25 2.21 -9.14 -12.76
C THR A 25 0.74 -9.05 -12.33
N LEU A 26 0.38 -8.02 -11.57
CA LEU A 26 -1.00 -7.81 -11.13
C LEU A 26 -1.84 -7.20 -12.24
N GLY A 27 -3.09 -7.61 -12.34
CA GLY A 27 -4.03 -7.05 -13.29
C GLY A 27 -4.21 -5.53 -13.14
N ALA A 28 -4.55 -4.86 -14.23
CA ALA A 28 -4.74 -3.41 -14.27
C ALA A 28 -5.70 -2.89 -13.19
N ASP A 29 -6.75 -3.64 -12.88
CA ASP A 29 -7.75 -3.28 -11.86
C ASP A 29 -7.15 -3.19 -10.45
N PHE A 30 -6.22 -4.09 -10.12
CA PHE A 30 -5.53 -4.06 -8.83
C PHE A 30 -4.61 -2.83 -8.74
N LEU A 31 -3.87 -2.55 -9.80
CA LEU A 31 -2.99 -1.38 -9.88
C LEU A 31 -3.79 -0.08 -9.78
N LEU A 32 -4.93 0.02 -10.46
CA LEU A 32 -5.80 1.20 -10.39
C LEU A 32 -6.38 1.41 -8.98
N LYS A 33 -6.74 0.34 -8.27
CA LYS A 33 -7.21 0.43 -6.88
C LYS A 33 -6.11 0.84 -5.90
N THR A 34 -4.86 0.55 -6.23
CA THR A 34 -3.69 0.86 -5.40
C THR A 34 -3.09 2.22 -5.74
N LEU A 35 -3.19 2.65 -7.00
CA LEU A 35 -2.80 3.98 -7.47
C LEU A 35 -3.84 5.02 -7.08
N VAL A 36 -3.92 5.32 -5.81
CA VAL A 36 -4.74 6.44 -5.37
C VAL A 36 -3.96 7.73 -5.49
N ILE A 37 -4.50 8.65 -6.24
CA ILE A 37 -3.92 9.95 -6.47
C ILE A 37 -4.56 10.93 -5.50
N PRO A 38 -3.82 11.43 -4.52
CA PRO A 38 -4.38 12.39 -3.58
C PRO A 38 -4.68 13.72 -4.26
N ASN A 39 -5.88 14.25 -4.01
CA ASN A 39 -6.28 15.59 -4.45
C ASN A 39 -5.51 16.71 -3.71
N ASP A 40 -4.89 16.38 -2.60
CA ASP A 40 -4.14 17.32 -1.76
C ASP A 40 -2.66 16.95 -1.75
N SER A 41 -1.80 17.86 -2.21
CA SER A 41 -0.34 17.66 -2.28
C SER A 41 0.33 17.37 -0.94
N ARG A 42 -0.29 17.77 0.18
CA ARG A 42 0.21 17.49 1.53
C ARG A 42 0.18 16.00 1.87
N LEU A 43 -0.66 15.23 1.18
CA LEU A 43 -0.76 13.80 1.39
C LEU A 43 0.36 13.01 0.70
N HIS A 44 0.97 13.56 -0.37
CA HIS A 44 2.05 12.88 -1.10
C HIS A 44 3.22 12.43 -0.22
N PRO A 45 3.86 13.30 0.60
CA PRO A 45 4.97 12.88 1.44
C PRO A 45 4.53 11.85 2.50
N ILE A 46 3.28 11.93 2.97
CA ILE A 46 2.71 10.99 3.92
C ILE A 46 2.53 9.60 3.28
N LEU A 47 2.00 9.54 2.07
CA LEU A 47 1.86 8.27 1.33
C LEU A 47 3.21 7.65 1.00
N ASN A 48 4.21 8.45 0.64
CA ASN A 48 5.58 7.96 0.43
C ASN A 48 6.16 7.37 1.72
N TYR A 49 6.02 8.08 2.83
CA TYR A 49 6.45 7.58 4.15
C TYR A 49 5.79 6.23 4.48
N ILE A 50 4.48 6.12 4.30
CA ILE A 50 3.76 4.87 4.52
C ILE A 50 4.33 3.74 3.66
N THR A 51 4.58 4.01 2.38
CA THR A 51 5.12 3.02 1.43
C THR A 51 6.50 2.50 1.86
N GLU A 52 7.36 3.39 2.35
CA GLU A 52 8.70 3.04 2.82
C GLU A 52 8.69 2.25 4.14
N HIS A 53 7.66 2.45 4.97
CA HIS A 53 7.57 1.89 6.33
C HIS A 53 6.44 0.87 6.51
N ILE A 54 5.98 0.24 5.43
CA ILE A 54 4.86 -0.74 5.48
C ILE A 54 5.09 -1.92 6.42
N HIS A 55 6.36 -2.27 6.65
CA HIS A 55 6.79 -3.37 7.53
C HIS A 55 6.72 -3.02 9.02
N GLU A 56 6.54 -1.74 9.35
CA GLU A 56 6.47 -1.25 10.72
C GLU A 56 5.02 -1.19 11.23
N ASP A 57 4.87 -0.98 12.52
CA ASP A 57 3.56 -0.73 13.14
C ASP A 57 3.12 0.71 12.86
N LEU A 58 2.41 0.89 11.74
CA LEU A 58 1.93 2.20 11.30
C LEU A 58 0.62 2.57 11.98
N ASN A 59 0.61 3.70 12.68
CA ASN A 59 -0.60 4.27 13.25
C ASN A 59 -0.76 5.76 12.92
N MET A 60 -2.01 6.21 12.96
CA MET A 60 -2.37 7.59 12.58
C MET A 60 -1.77 8.65 13.51
N GLU A 61 -1.60 8.33 14.79
CA GLU A 61 -1.06 9.25 15.81
C GLU A 61 0.41 9.58 15.53
N GLN A 62 1.20 8.55 15.27
CA GLN A 62 2.63 8.71 14.96
C GLN A 62 2.84 9.47 13.66
N ILE A 63 2.09 9.11 12.61
CA ILE A 63 2.19 9.78 11.31
C ILE A 63 1.76 11.26 11.43
N ALA A 64 0.65 11.54 12.09
CA ALA A 64 0.18 12.90 12.30
C ALA A 64 1.22 13.74 13.03
N SER A 65 1.79 13.20 14.12
CA SER A 65 2.85 13.87 14.88
C SER A 65 4.07 14.19 14.02
N GLN A 66 4.52 13.25 13.20
CA GLN A 66 5.68 13.42 12.33
C GLN A 66 5.51 14.54 11.30
N TYR A 67 4.29 14.75 10.83
CA TYR A 67 3.97 15.78 9.83
C TYR A 67 3.33 17.04 10.45
N ASN A 68 3.42 17.22 11.77
CA ASN A 68 2.85 18.36 12.49
C ASN A 68 1.35 18.56 12.25
N LEU A 69 0.63 17.46 12.17
CA LEU A 69 -0.82 17.43 11.99
C LEU A 69 -1.50 16.86 13.24
N SER A 70 -2.74 17.28 13.48
CA SER A 70 -3.60 16.53 14.39
C SER A 70 -4.13 15.26 13.70
N VAL A 71 -4.43 14.21 14.44
CA VAL A 71 -5.06 12.99 13.92
C VAL A 71 -6.33 13.33 13.14
N ARG A 72 -7.13 14.28 13.63
CA ARG A 72 -8.35 14.76 12.97
C ARG A 72 -8.05 15.36 11.59
N ASN A 73 -7.01 16.19 11.48
CA ASN A 73 -6.62 16.80 10.21
C ASN A 73 -6.09 15.77 9.23
N LEU A 74 -5.27 14.84 9.71
CA LEU A 74 -4.77 13.73 8.89
C LEU A 74 -5.93 12.85 8.37
N SER A 75 -6.86 12.44 9.26
CA SER A 75 -8.06 11.69 8.86
C SER A 75 -8.88 12.42 7.80
N ARG A 76 -9.03 13.74 7.95
CA ARG A 76 -9.75 14.56 6.98
C ARG A 76 -9.05 14.56 5.62
N LEU A 77 -7.72 14.66 5.58
CA LEU A 77 -6.94 14.59 4.34
C LEU A 77 -7.15 13.26 3.62
N PHE A 78 -7.12 12.15 4.34
CA PHE A 78 -7.41 10.83 3.77
C PHE A 78 -8.85 10.75 3.25
N ASN A 79 -9.83 11.15 4.04
CA ASN A 79 -11.25 11.07 3.69
C ASN A 79 -11.59 11.94 2.47
N THR A 80 -11.08 13.16 2.40
CA THR A 80 -11.32 14.06 1.25
C THR A 80 -10.64 13.58 -0.02
N SER A 81 -9.58 12.79 0.10
CA SER A 81 -8.89 12.15 -1.03
C SER A 81 -9.50 10.78 -1.41
N GLY A 82 -10.54 10.33 -0.71
CA GLY A 82 -11.17 9.04 -0.95
C GLY A 82 -10.30 7.83 -0.56
N ILE A 83 -9.30 8.05 0.28
CA ILE A 83 -8.35 7.01 0.71
C ILE A 83 -8.69 6.57 2.13
N HIS A 84 -8.88 5.27 2.31
CA HIS A 84 -8.97 4.67 3.64
C HIS A 84 -7.58 4.20 4.09
N PHE A 85 -7.05 4.77 5.16
CA PHE A 85 -5.70 4.50 5.66
C PHE A 85 -5.40 3.00 5.80
N SER A 86 -6.24 2.27 6.54
CA SER A 86 -6.02 0.84 6.76
C SER A 86 -6.08 0.02 5.46
N SER A 87 -6.98 0.34 4.56
CA SER A 87 -7.08 -0.32 3.26
C SER A 87 -5.85 -0.04 2.40
N TYR A 88 -5.37 1.19 2.41
CA TYR A 88 -4.18 1.59 1.69
C TYR A 88 -2.93 0.84 2.17
N VAL A 89 -2.69 0.82 3.49
CA VAL A 89 -1.58 0.06 4.09
C VAL A 89 -1.68 -1.43 3.75
N ASN A 90 -2.87 -2.01 3.89
CA ASN A 90 -3.09 -3.42 3.58
C ASN A 90 -2.81 -3.74 2.10
N HIS A 91 -3.26 -2.91 1.16
CA HIS A 91 -2.97 -3.11 -0.26
C HIS A 91 -1.46 -3.07 -0.55
N LEU A 92 -0.73 -2.12 0.02
CA LEU A 92 0.72 -2.04 -0.12
C LEU A 92 1.42 -3.29 0.45
N ARG A 93 1.02 -3.73 1.65
CA ARG A 93 1.56 -4.94 2.29
C ARG A 93 1.30 -6.18 1.44
N ILE A 94 0.09 -6.36 0.93
CA ILE A 94 -0.25 -7.51 0.09
C ILE A 94 0.50 -7.47 -1.24
N THR A 95 0.64 -6.31 -1.84
CA THR A 95 1.44 -6.11 -3.05
C THR A 95 2.88 -6.58 -2.84
N ARG A 96 3.51 -6.15 -1.76
CA ARG A 96 4.87 -6.59 -1.41
C ARG A 96 4.94 -8.07 -1.07
N ALA A 97 3.90 -8.61 -0.42
CA ALA A 97 3.82 -10.03 -0.13
C ALA A 97 3.79 -10.89 -1.39
N ILE A 98 3.05 -10.47 -2.42
CA ILE A 98 2.99 -11.19 -3.70
C ILE A 98 4.38 -11.28 -4.34
N GLU A 99 5.16 -10.21 -4.33
CA GLU A 99 6.54 -10.23 -4.83
C GLU A 99 7.40 -11.26 -4.09
N LEU A 100 7.41 -11.19 -2.75
CA LEU A 100 8.20 -12.09 -1.90
C LEU A 100 7.78 -13.56 -2.05
N LEU A 101 6.48 -13.80 -2.26
CA LEU A 101 5.97 -15.16 -2.49
C LEU A 101 6.31 -15.66 -3.90
N THR A 102 6.35 -14.80 -4.89
CA THR A 102 6.69 -15.14 -6.28
C THR A 102 8.17 -15.48 -6.43
N ASP A 103 9.04 -14.81 -5.69
CA ASP A 103 10.48 -15.12 -5.65
C ASP A 103 10.78 -16.52 -5.09
N GLY A 104 9.86 -17.11 -4.30
CA GLY A 104 9.90 -18.51 -3.87
C GLY A 104 10.81 -18.83 -2.69
N ASP A 105 11.57 -17.86 -2.19
CA ASP A 105 12.56 -18.05 -1.12
C ASP A 105 11.95 -18.01 0.29
N ASN A 106 10.67 -17.64 0.40
CA ASN A 106 10.02 -17.39 1.68
C ASN A 106 8.76 -18.23 1.85
N THR A 107 8.53 -18.69 3.06
CA THR A 107 7.24 -19.29 3.43
C THR A 107 6.16 -18.22 3.58
N VAL A 108 4.91 -18.61 3.47
CA VAL A 108 3.75 -17.72 3.68
C VAL A 108 3.80 -17.04 5.05
N GLN A 109 4.23 -17.77 6.09
CA GLN A 109 4.35 -17.25 7.44
C GLN A 109 5.45 -16.20 7.56
N GLU A 110 6.62 -16.44 7.00
CA GLU A 110 7.72 -15.47 6.97
C GLU A 110 7.32 -14.20 6.24
N VAL A 111 6.67 -14.32 5.09
CA VAL A 111 6.18 -13.18 4.33
C VAL A 111 5.20 -12.35 5.14
N ALA A 112 4.26 -12.98 5.85
CA ALA A 112 3.30 -12.26 6.69
C ALA A 112 3.99 -11.30 7.67
N TYR A 113 5.01 -11.77 8.38
CA TYR A 113 5.77 -10.92 9.30
C TYR A 113 6.64 -9.87 8.58
N LYS A 114 7.31 -10.26 7.48
CA LYS A 114 8.17 -9.35 6.71
C LYS A 114 7.43 -8.14 6.15
N VAL A 115 6.15 -8.30 5.81
CA VAL A 115 5.35 -7.20 5.27
C VAL A 115 4.55 -6.44 6.34
N GLY A 116 4.73 -6.77 7.62
CA GLY A 116 4.21 -6.00 8.74
C GLY A 116 2.91 -6.49 9.35
N PHE A 117 2.50 -7.73 9.10
CA PHE A 117 1.35 -8.33 9.81
C PHE A 117 1.80 -8.95 11.14
N ASN A 118 1.03 -8.71 12.18
CA ASN A 118 1.31 -9.23 13.52
C ASN A 118 1.01 -10.72 13.66
N THR A 119 0.13 -11.26 12.82
CA THR A 119 -0.21 -12.69 12.81
C THR A 119 -0.44 -13.22 11.40
N PRO A 120 -0.06 -14.48 11.13
CA PRO A 120 -0.34 -15.14 9.86
C PRO A 120 -1.85 -15.25 9.55
N ASN A 121 -2.67 -15.40 10.57
CA ASN A 121 -4.13 -15.48 10.40
C ASN A 121 -4.70 -14.16 9.85
N ASN A 122 -4.28 -13.03 10.39
CA ASN A 122 -4.71 -11.73 9.87
C ASN A 122 -4.19 -11.51 8.45
N PHE A 123 -2.93 -11.87 8.18
CA PHE A 123 -2.37 -11.84 6.83
C PHE A 123 -3.21 -12.65 5.84
N ASN A 124 -3.50 -13.91 6.15
CA ASN A 124 -4.29 -14.79 5.26
C ASN A 124 -5.68 -14.21 4.98
N ARG A 125 -6.34 -13.66 6.00
CA ARG A 125 -7.65 -13.01 5.86
C ARG A 125 -7.59 -11.80 4.92
N VAL A 126 -6.64 -10.91 5.16
CA VAL A 126 -6.45 -9.69 4.35
C VAL A 126 -6.01 -10.04 2.92
N PHE A 127 -5.09 -10.98 2.78
CA PHE A 127 -4.64 -11.44 1.46
C PHE A 127 -5.81 -11.96 0.62
N LYS A 128 -6.66 -12.80 1.20
CA LYS A 128 -7.88 -13.29 0.52
C LYS A 128 -8.86 -12.16 0.21
N GLN A 129 -9.01 -11.20 1.11
CA GLN A 129 -9.88 -10.05 0.90
C GLN A 129 -9.42 -9.18 -0.28
N VAL A 130 -8.11 -8.97 -0.41
CA VAL A 130 -7.51 -8.13 -1.46
C VAL A 130 -7.42 -8.86 -2.80
N THR A 131 -7.00 -10.13 -2.82
CA THR A 131 -6.72 -10.88 -4.05
C THR A 131 -7.84 -11.82 -4.49
N GLY A 132 -8.80 -12.11 -3.61
CA GLY A 132 -9.85 -13.09 -3.83
C GLY A 132 -9.44 -14.55 -3.56
N LYS A 133 -8.16 -14.82 -3.30
CA LYS A 133 -7.60 -16.17 -3.10
C LYS A 133 -6.72 -16.21 -1.86
N SER A 134 -6.57 -17.41 -1.26
CA SER A 134 -5.58 -17.59 -0.20
C SER A 134 -4.16 -17.50 -0.78
N PRO A 135 -3.14 -17.17 0.03
CA PRO A 135 -1.75 -17.11 -0.44
C PRO A 135 -1.29 -18.38 -1.12
N LYS A 136 -1.59 -19.55 -0.55
CA LYS A 136 -1.24 -20.86 -1.13
C LYS A 136 -1.88 -21.10 -2.48
N THR A 137 -3.16 -20.76 -2.62
CA THR A 137 -3.89 -20.90 -3.89
C THR A 137 -3.40 -19.92 -4.92
N TYR A 138 -3.06 -18.71 -4.51
CA TYR A 138 -2.53 -17.68 -5.39
C TYR A 138 -1.19 -18.09 -6.01
N ILE A 139 -0.26 -18.62 -5.21
CA ILE A 139 1.06 -19.07 -5.68
C ILE A 139 0.93 -20.24 -6.65
N LYS A 140 0.01 -21.19 -6.40
CA LYS A 140 -0.21 -22.32 -7.30
C LYS A 140 -0.76 -21.95 -8.68
N GLY A 141 -1.37 -20.77 -8.81
CA GLY A 141 -1.94 -20.26 -10.04
C GLY A 141 -1.00 -19.42 -10.90
N ILE A 142 0.24 -19.25 -10.43
CA ILE A 142 1.25 -18.48 -11.15
C ILE A 142 2.00 -19.36 -12.17
#